data_f06bf2f69d608ccad7031d37d6b895a9
#
_entry.id   f06bf2f69d608ccad7031d37d6b895a9
#
_cell.length_a   1.000
_cell.length_b   1.000
_cell.length_c   1.000
_cell.angle_alpha   90.00
_cell.angle_beta   90.00
_cell.angle_gamma   90.00
#
_symmetry.space_group_name_H-M   'P 1'
#
loop_
_entity.id
_entity.type
_entity.pdbx_description
1 polymer ?
#
loop_
_entity_poly.entity_id
_entity_poly.type
_entity_poly.pdbx_seq_one_letter_code
_entity_poly.pdbx_strand_id
1 'polypeptide(L)'
;GGGLLLHNPSETRVVSPSGPLMNNIFEISVLPNEELSITHGAFNRYYNPYPLNAYGVSHHSEGTWQNLPFSVLRGARSIVSVVPNPTNQSQIFACAMHDGLLEINDGVVTNLWNQTNSGLESLDPIELNQNPNYRSVRIRDVAFDSEGSMWSITSFVGKGLKKRTVNGDWESIDLTGLIPVNQATGYSKLVISTNDEVYFGSALYGLIGYAEINGTPVLRSLDVADNLPTVDVRSVALDFDDNLWIGTTEGLRVLYNASRLFTQSDLSASTLVLEEGGNIGELLANQFVTSIEVDGNNQKWVATDGAGVFLFTEDGKSTLQHFTKENSPLPTNSVRSLAYEPQSGKIYMGTPNGLVAFQGNAYSPSENLKEVEVYPNPIRPNYTGLLTVHGLQTDCVVKITDIVGNAVFETTTTGGSIHWDLRSFSGRRVRSGVYLIFVTTNDGLESAVEKVMIIN
;
A
#
# COMPACT_ATOMS: atom_id res chain seq x y z
N GLY A 1 -5.05 9.42 24.82
CA GLY A 1 -4.03 10.03 25.62
C GLY A 1 -4.44 11.42 26.10
N GLY A 2 -4.20 11.75 27.37
CA GLY A 2 -4.44 13.09 27.88
C GLY A 2 -3.38 14.06 27.30
N GLY A 3 -3.82 15.22 26.84
CA GLY A 3 -2.91 16.26 26.39
C GLY A 3 -2.03 16.83 27.49
N LEU A 4 -1.29 17.86 27.16
CA LEU A 4 -0.47 18.60 28.12
C LEU A 4 -1.39 19.49 28.98
N LEU A 5 -1.31 19.34 30.30
CA LEU A 5 -2.03 20.20 31.23
C LEU A 5 -1.23 21.49 31.42
N LEU A 6 -1.75 22.59 30.90
CA LEU A 6 -1.23 23.93 31.19
C LEU A 6 -2.01 24.50 32.36
N HIS A 7 -1.30 24.81 33.45
CA HIS A 7 -1.87 25.43 34.64
C HIS A 7 -1.17 26.77 34.95
N ASN A 8 -1.97 27.81 35.11
CA ASN A 8 -1.54 29.07 35.68
C ASN A 8 -2.54 29.50 36.79
N PRO A 9 -2.23 30.48 37.61
CA PRO A 9 -3.10 30.87 38.74
C PRO A 9 -4.53 31.27 38.38
N SER A 10 -4.77 31.59 37.12
CA SER A 10 -6.09 32.04 36.63
C SER A 10 -6.83 31.01 35.79
N GLU A 11 -6.11 30.00 35.24
CA GLU A 11 -6.70 29.06 34.29
C GLU A 11 -5.96 27.70 34.32
N THR A 12 -6.73 26.62 34.18
CA THR A 12 -6.19 25.28 33.89
C THR A 12 -6.82 24.78 32.59
N ARG A 13 -6.01 24.48 31.60
CA ARG A 13 -6.47 23.95 30.33
C ARG A 13 -5.65 22.76 29.88
N VAL A 14 -6.31 21.83 29.21
CA VAL A 14 -5.64 20.72 28.51
C VAL A 14 -5.39 21.15 27.09
N VAL A 15 -4.12 21.07 26.66
CA VAL A 15 -3.73 21.26 25.26
C VAL A 15 -3.40 19.88 24.69
N SER A 16 -4.22 19.43 23.78
CA SER A 16 -3.95 18.22 23.02
C SER A 16 -3.33 18.64 21.68
N PRO A 17 -2.19 18.07 21.27
CA PRO A 17 -1.66 18.29 19.93
C PRO A 17 -2.67 17.79 18.90
N SER A 18 -2.75 18.45 17.75
CA SER A 18 -3.50 17.96 16.61
C SER A 18 -2.90 16.61 16.17
N GLY A 19 -3.75 15.60 15.97
CA GLY A 19 -3.30 14.27 15.64
C GLY A 19 -4.44 13.29 15.41
N PRO A 20 -4.14 12.03 15.09
CA PRO A 20 -5.14 10.97 14.99
C PRO A 20 -5.80 10.71 16.35
N LEU A 21 -6.97 10.10 16.33
CA LEU A 21 -7.76 9.75 17.54
C LEU A 21 -6.94 8.99 18.58
N MET A 22 -6.05 8.12 18.11
CA MET A 22 -5.21 7.27 18.96
C MET A 22 -3.84 7.04 18.31
N ASN A 23 -2.84 6.75 19.13
CA ASN A 23 -1.52 6.34 18.64
C ASN A 23 -1.51 4.89 18.11
N ASN A 24 -2.49 4.07 18.49
CA ASN A 24 -2.60 2.70 17.99
C ASN A 24 -3.12 2.72 16.55
N ILE A 25 -2.21 2.78 15.60
CA ILE A 25 -2.53 2.76 14.18
C ILE A 25 -2.72 1.31 13.74
N PHE A 26 -3.85 1.02 13.11
CA PHE A 26 -4.10 -0.29 12.54
C PHE A 26 -3.78 -0.29 11.04
N GLU A 27 -4.38 0.65 10.29
CA GLU A 27 -4.14 0.78 8.87
C GLU A 27 -4.16 2.26 8.46
N ILE A 28 -3.34 2.58 7.47
CA ILE A 28 -3.26 3.89 6.81
C ILE A 28 -3.70 3.71 5.37
N SER A 29 -4.50 4.64 4.88
CA SER A 29 -4.85 4.74 3.47
C SER A 29 -4.58 6.15 2.99
N VAL A 30 -3.90 6.28 1.85
CA VAL A 30 -3.77 7.53 1.14
C VAL A 30 -5.04 7.74 0.31
N LEU A 31 -5.60 8.92 0.43
CA LEU A 31 -6.78 9.36 -0.28
C LEU A 31 -6.37 10.40 -1.34
N PRO A 32 -7.25 10.78 -2.28
CA PRO A 32 -6.97 11.87 -3.21
C PRO A 32 -6.54 13.15 -2.50
N ASN A 33 -5.79 14.03 -3.19
CA ASN A 33 -5.31 15.32 -2.70
C ASN A 33 -4.36 15.23 -1.48
N GLU A 34 -3.53 14.20 -1.39
CA GLU A 34 -2.59 13.96 -0.28
C GLU A 34 -3.27 13.78 1.09
N GLU A 35 -4.54 13.45 1.10
CA GLU A 35 -5.28 13.18 2.32
C GLU A 35 -4.98 11.80 2.88
N LEU A 36 -5.12 11.63 4.19
CA LEU A 36 -4.91 10.35 4.87
C LEU A 36 -6.14 9.95 5.64
N SER A 37 -6.46 8.68 5.58
CA SER A 37 -7.39 8.02 6.49
C SER A 37 -6.65 7.01 7.34
N ILE A 38 -6.94 7.01 8.66
CA ILE A 38 -6.31 6.11 9.62
C ILE A 38 -7.37 5.39 10.41
N THR A 39 -7.28 4.07 10.43
CA THR A 39 -8.14 3.21 11.23
C THR A 39 -7.44 2.78 12.51
N HIS A 40 -8.24 2.54 13.55
CA HIS A 40 -7.82 2.11 14.86
C HIS A 40 -8.46 0.78 15.26
N GLY A 41 -9.28 0.24 14.36
CA GLY A 41 -9.89 -1.07 14.48
C GLY A 41 -8.81 -2.15 14.49
N ALA A 42 -9.19 -3.33 14.88
CA ALA A 42 -8.24 -4.42 14.91
C ALA A 42 -8.96 -5.77 14.78
N PHE A 43 -8.20 -6.75 14.41
CA PHE A 43 -8.45 -8.17 14.61
C PHE A 43 -7.15 -8.82 15.09
N ASN A 44 -7.26 -9.97 15.72
CA ASN A 44 -6.09 -10.73 16.14
C ASN A 44 -5.49 -11.53 14.96
N ARG A 45 -4.40 -12.28 15.20
CA ARG A 45 -3.74 -13.07 14.16
C ARG A 45 -4.66 -14.12 13.46
N TYR A 46 -5.83 -14.41 14.05
CA TYR A 46 -6.85 -15.31 13.48
C TYR A 46 -7.99 -14.55 12.80
N TYR A 47 -7.81 -13.27 12.51
CA TYR A 47 -8.84 -12.38 11.95
C TYR A 47 -10.12 -12.29 12.79
N ASN A 48 -9.99 -12.54 14.11
CA ASN A 48 -11.10 -12.36 15.02
C ASN A 48 -11.12 -10.92 15.53
N PRO A 49 -12.21 -10.14 15.29
CA PRO A 49 -12.31 -8.74 15.68
C PRO A 49 -12.67 -8.52 17.16
N TYR A 50 -12.86 -9.58 17.94
CA TYR A 50 -13.26 -9.45 19.34
C TYR A 50 -12.06 -9.21 20.28
N PRO A 51 -12.24 -8.36 21.29
CA PRO A 51 -13.43 -7.56 21.59
C PRO A 51 -13.66 -6.48 20.54
N LEU A 52 -14.93 -6.31 20.12
CA LEU A 52 -15.29 -5.30 19.12
C LEU A 52 -15.00 -3.90 19.67
N ASN A 53 -14.40 -3.06 18.85
CA ASN A 53 -14.12 -1.69 19.24
C ASN A 53 -15.00 -0.69 18.47
N ALA A 54 -15.41 0.35 19.20
CA ALA A 54 -16.23 1.45 18.71
C ALA A 54 -15.37 2.71 18.53
N TYR A 55 -14.25 2.57 17.82
CA TYR A 55 -13.38 3.69 17.49
C TYR A 55 -13.90 4.41 16.25
N GLY A 56 -13.57 5.69 16.14
CA GLY A 56 -13.79 6.47 14.93
C GLY A 56 -12.72 6.18 13.87
N VAL A 57 -12.78 6.95 12.80
CA VAL A 57 -11.75 7.01 11.76
C VAL A 57 -11.07 8.36 11.84
N SER A 58 -9.75 8.40 11.84
CA SER A 58 -9.00 9.66 11.77
C SER A 58 -8.76 10.03 10.32
N HIS A 59 -8.97 11.30 10.01
CA HIS A 59 -8.77 11.85 8.69
C HIS A 59 -7.85 13.07 8.78
N HIS A 60 -6.88 13.15 7.90
CA HIS A 60 -5.95 14.28 7.77
C HIS A 60 -6.09 14.89 6.40
N SER A 61 -6.37 16.18 6.34
CA SER A 61 -6.51 16.95 5.13
C SER A 61 -5.96 18.35 5.35
N GLU A 62 -5.24 18.90 4.39
CA GLU A 62 -4.70 20.27 4.41
C GLU A 62 -3.94 20.62 5.71
N GLY A 63 -3.14 19.68 6.22
CA GLY A 63 -2.36 19.87 7.46
C GLY A 63 -3.16 19.79 8.75
N THR A 64 -4.45 19.46 8.69
CA THR A 64 -5.35 19.36 9.84
C THR A 64 -5.94 17.98 10.03
N TRP A 65 -6.13 17.59 11.29
CA TRP A 65 -6.80 16.35 11.63
C TRP A 65 -8.29 16.58 11.85
N GLN A 66 -9.10 15.87 11.08
CA GLN A 66 -10.55 15.77 11.24
C GLN A 66 -10.88 14.33 11.57
N ASN A 67 -11.62 14.11 12.65
CA ASN A 67 -11.91 12.76 13.10
C ASN A 67 -13.40 12.50 12.93
N LEU A 68 -13.75 11.39 12.24
CA LEU A 68 -15.11 10.86 12.19
C LEU A 68 -15.38 10.05 13.46
N PRO A 69 -16.16 10.56 14.42
CA PRO A 69 -16.41 9.85 15.66
C PRO A 69 -17.31 8.63 15.41
N PHE A 70 -17.24 7.62 16.27
CA PHE A 70 -18.07 6.42 16.17
C PHE A 70 -19.57 6.72 16.03
N SER A 71 -20.05 7.79 16.67
CA SER A 71 -21.48 8.17 16.64
C SER A 71 -22.04 8.43 15.24
N VAL A 72 -21.20 8.79 14.26
CA VAL A 72 -21.63 9.00 12.86
C VAL A 72 -21.47 7.75 11.98
N LEU A 73 -20.79 6.71 12.45
CA LEU A 73 -20.50 5.49 11.70
C LEU A 73 -21.65 4.46 11.69
N ARG A 74 -22.87 4.89 11.93
CA ARG A 74 -24.07 4.01 11.93
C ARG A 74 -23.94 2.73 12.76
N GLY A 75 -23.08 2.76 13.80
CA GLY A 75 -22.82 1.62 14.69
C GLY A 75 -21.82 0.61 14.14
N ALA A 76 -21.15 0.87 13.01
CA ALA A 76 -20.12 0.00 12.46
C ALA A 76 -18.86 -0.03 13.35
N ARG A 77 -18.48 -1.22 13.78
CA ARG A 77 -17.40 -1.48 14.74
C ARG A 77 -16.20 -2.13 14.07
N SER A 78 -15.04 -1.98 14.69
CA SER A 78 -13.79 -2.58 14.20
C SER A 78 -13.51 -2.22 12.73
N ILE A 79 -13.51 -0.91 12.43
CA ILE A 79 -13.11 -0.41 11.10
C ILE A 79 -11.63 -0.70 10.89
N VAL A 80 -11.31 -1.40 9.81
CA VAL A 80 -9.97 -1.93 9.55
C VAL A 80 -9.32 -1.37 8.28
N SER A 81 -10.10 -0.90 7.31
CA SER A 81 -9.59 -0.32 6.07
C SER A 81 -10.48 0.83 5.61
N VAL A 82 -9.91 1.81 4.90
CA VAL A 82 -10.66 2.86 4.19
C VAL A 82 -10.08 2.93 2.78
N VAL A 83 -10.94 2.86 1.76
CA VAL A 83 -10.51 2.83 0.37
C VAL A 83 -11.26 3.90 -0.42
N PRO A 84 -10.55 4.79 -1.14
CA PRO A 84 -11.20 5.77 -2.02
C PRO A 84 -11.74 5.09 -3.29
N ASN A 85 -12.82 5.65 -3.82
CA ASN A 85 -13.29 5.29 -5.16
C ASN A 85 -12.43 6.02 -6.21
N PRO A 86 -11.68 5.32 -7.08
CA PRO A 86 -10.79 5.96 -8.04
C PRO A 86 -11.54 6.78 -9.11
N THR A 87 -12.81 6.47 -9.36
CA THR A 87 -13.65 7.19 -10.33
C THR A 87 -14.50 8.31 -9.71
N ASN A 88 -14.55 8.39 -8.38
CA ASN A 88 -15.29 9.42 -7.66
C ASN A 88 -14.50 9.85 -6.40
N GLN A 89 -13.76 10.92 -6.51
CA GLN A 89 -12.87 11.40 -5.44
C GLN A 89 -13.58 11.78 -4.13
N SER A 90 -14.88 12.06 -4.16
CA SER A 90 -15.65 12.38 -2.95
C SER A 90 -16.21 11.15 -2.23
N GLN A 91 -16.06 9.95 -2.81
CA GLN A 91 -16.58 8.71 -2.27
C GLN A 91 -15.46 7.83 -1.72
N ILE A 92 -15.62 7.40 -0.47
CA ILE A 92 -14.75 6.43 0.18
C ILE A 92 -15.57 5.30 0.80
N PHE A 93 -14.97 4.15 0.96
CA PHE A 93 -15.54 2.97 1.60
C PHE A 93 -14.75 2.60 2.84
N ALA A 94 -15.43 2.38 3.97
CA ALA A 94 -14.78 1.94 5.21
C ALA A 94 -15.24 0.52 5.57
N CYS A 95 -14.28 -0.40 5.67
CA CYS A 95 -14.49 -1.83 5.88
C CYS A 95 -14.57 -2.13 7.38
N ALA A 96 -15.67 -2.74 7.83
CA ALA A 96 -15.87 -3.16 9.21
C ALA A 96 -15.72 -4.69 9.33
N MET A 97 -14.92 -5.15 10.30
CA MET A 97 -14.72 -6.58 10.56
C MET A 97 -15.87 -7.21 11.36
N HIS A 98 -17.04 -6.56 11.39
CA HIS A 98 -18.23 -7.11 12.04
C HIS A 98 -19.55 -6.67 11.40
N ASP A 99 -19.68 -5.40 11.01
CA ASP A 99 -20.97 -4.81 10.69
C ASP A 99 -21.19 -4.54 9.19
N GLY A 100 -20.18 -4.84 8.34
CA GLY A 100 -20.25 -4.70 6.89
C GLY A 100 -19.41 -3.58 6.32
N LEU A 101 -19.94 -2.86 5.33
CA LEU A 101 -19.21 -1.87 4.53
C LEU A 101 -19.93 -0.51 4.62
N LEU A 102 -19.23 0.49 5.14
CA LEU A 102 -19.71 1.88 5.13
C LEU A 102 -19.40 2.53 3.77
N GLU A 103 -20.37 3.26 3.25
CA GLU A 103 -20.20 4.16 2.12
C GLU A 103 -20.28 5.61 2.64
N ILE A 104 -19.26 6.39 2.32
CA ILE A 104 -19.10 7.77 2.78
C ILE A 104 -18.94 8.66 1.54
N ASN A 105 -19.82 9.63 1.39
CA ASN A 105 -19.77 10.59 0.30
C ASN A 105 -19.62 12.01 0.90
N ASP A 106 -18.67 12.80 0.42
CA ASP A 106 -18.37 14.14 0.91
C ASP A 106 -18.25 14.19 2.45
N GLY A 107 -17.60 13.18 3.04
CA GLY A 107 -17.39 13.06 4.48
C GLY A 107 -18.65 12.64 5.29
N VAL A 108 -19.77 12.37 4.62
CA VAL A 108 -21.03 11.94 5.27
C VAL A 108 -21.28 10.46 5.02
N VAL A 109 -21.55 9.68 6.07
CA VAL A 109 -21.92 8.28 5.96
C VAL A 109 -23.31 8.14 5.35
N THR A 110 -23.38 7.70 4.10
CA THR A 110 -24.64 7.55 3.33
C THR A 110 -25.26 6.18 3.50
N ASN A 111 -24.44 5.12 3.51
CA ASN A 111 -24.90 3.74 3.64
C ASN A 111 -24.06 2.91 4.62
N LEU A 112 -24.67 1.86 5.16
CA LEU A 112 -24.01 0.70 5.76
C LEU A 112 -24.52 -0.55 5.05
N TRP A 113 -23.72 -1.08 4.14
CA TRP A 113 -24.02 -2.28 3.37
C TRP A 113 -23.75 -3.53 4.20
N ASN A 114 -24.72 -4.42 4.28
CA ASN A 114 -24.64 -5.68 5.01
C ASN A 114 -25.55 -6.75 4.38
N GLN A 115 -25.74 -7.90 5.01
CA GLN A 115 -26.54 -9.01 4.50
C GLN A 115 -28.03 -8.70 4.30
N THR A 116 -28.55 -7.56 4.76
CA THR A 116 -29.96 -7.19 4.63
C THR A 116 -30.27 -6.29 3.43
N ASN A 117 -29.26 -5.60 2.90
CA ASN A 117 -29.44 -4.58 1.87
C ASN A 117 -28.39 -4.65 0.74
N SER A 118 -27.62 -5.74 0.67
CA SER A 118 -26.58 -5.95 -0.34
C SER A 118 -26.37 -7.44 -0.63
N GLY A 119 -25.44 -7.76 -1.53
CA GLY A 119 -24.99 -9.13 -1.77
C GLY A 119 -24.00 -9.66 -0.73
N LEU A 120 -23.67 -8.89 0.31
CA LEU A 120 -22.74 -9.31 1.37
C LEU A 120 -23.37 -10.41 2.25
N GLU A 121 -22.53 -11.31 2.73
CA GLU A 121 -22.95 -12.44 3.56
C GLU A 121 -22.51 -12.26 5.02
N SER A 122 -23.39 -12.66 5.94
CA SER A 122 -23.03 -12.83 7.35
C SER A 122 -22.49 -14.23 7.60
N LEU A 123 -21.60 -14.37 8.58
CA LEU A 123 -21.22 -15.68 9.11
C LEU A 123 -22.46 -16.51 9.45
N ASP A 124 -22.40 -17.82 9.16
CA ASP A 124 -23.44 -18.75 9.61
C ASP A 124 -23.30 -19.02 11.12
N PRO A 125 -24.26 -18.59 11.94
CA PRO A 125 -24.19 -18.78 13.38
C PRO A 125 -24.33 -20.25 13.80
N ILE A 126 -24.96 -21.08 12.98
CA ILE A 126 -25.19 -22.50 13.28
C ILE A 126 -23.89 -23.28 13.12
N GLU A 127 -23.17 -23.04 12.01
CA GLU A 127 -21.88 -23.70 11.76
C GLU A 127 -20.83 -23.31 12.81
N LEU A 128 -20.88 -22.08 13.32
CA LEU A 128 -19.98 -21.59 14.35
C LEU A 128 -20.44 -21.88 15.80
N ASN A 129 -21.50 -22.65 15.97
CA ASN A 129 -22.10 -22.96 17.27
C ASN A 129 -22.43 -21.70 18.11
N GLN A 130 -22.90 -20.65 17.42
CA GLN A 130 -23.25 -19.36 17.99
C GLN A 130 -24.77 -19.19 18.15
N ASN A 131 -25.19 -18.11 18.80
CA ASN A 131 -26.61 -17.75 18.88
C ASN A 131 -27.20 -17.66 17.47
N PRO A 132 -28.35 -18.32 17.16
CA PRO A 132 -28.99 -18.28 15.84
C PRO A 132 -29.30 -16.88 15.31
N ASN A 133 -29.40 -15.90 16.18
CA ASN A 133 -29.62 -14.49 15.83
C ASN A 133 -28.35 -13.70 15.65
N TYR A 134 -27.16 -14.33 15.86
CA TYR A 134 -25.89 -13.67 15.66
C TYR A 134 -25.70 -13.31 14.18
N ARG A 135 -25.23 -12.11 13.93
CA ARG A 135 -24.88 -11.63 12.59
C ARG A 135 -23.53 -10.96 12.64
N SER A 136 -22.70 -11.26 11.66
CA SER A 136 -21.38 -10.64 11.53
C SER A 136 -20.93 -10.68 10.06
N VAL A 137 -20.87 -9.51 9.43
CA VAL A 137 -20.37 -9.32 8.07
C VAL A 137 -18.96 -8.75 8.17
N ARG A 138 -17.95 -9.56 7.87
CA ARG A 138 -16.53 -9.26 8.13
C ARG A 138 -15.81 -8.86 6.87
N ILE A 139 -15.93 -7.60 6.48
CA ILE A 139 -15.25 -7.07 5.31
C ILE A 139 -13.82 -6.69 5.70
N ARG A 140 -12.85 -7.32 5.01
CA ARG A 140 -11.43 -7.00 5.22
C ARG A 140 -10.99 -5.82 4.36
N ASP A 141 -11.39 -5.81 3.10
CA ASP A 141 -10.94 -4.80 2.15
C ASP A 141 -11.86 -4.70 0.96
N VAL A 142 -11.72 -3.59 0.20
CA VAL A 142 -12.30 -3.39 -1.12
C VAL A 142 -11.22 -2.89 -2.08
N ALA A 143 -11.40 -3.16 -3.39
CA ALA A 143 -10.59 -2.57 -4.46
C ALA A 143 -11.47 -2.38 -5.70
N PHE A 144 -10.96 -1.69 -6.71
CA PHE A 144 -11.72 -1.36 -7.92
C PHE A 144 -11.00 -1.93 -9.15
N ASP A 145 -11.77 -2.51 -10.07
CA ASP A 145 -11.28 -2.95 -11.36
C ASP A 145 -11.20 -1.79 -12.38
N SER A 146 -10.69 -2.07 -13.57
CA SER A 146 -10.50 -1.08 -14.63
C SER A 146 -11.82 -0.48 -15.13
N GLU A 147 -12.94 -1.19 -14.95
CA GLU A 147 -14.29 -0.73 -15.30
C GLU A 147 -14.92 0.14 -14.19
N GLY A 148 -14.28 0.22 -13.01
CA GLY A 148 -14.78 0.91 -11.82
C GLY A 148 -15.76 0.10 -10.98
N SER A 149 -15.87 -1.22 -11.21
CA SER A 149 -16.63 -2.10 -10.33
C SER A 149 -15.86 -2.35 -9.05
N MET A 150 -16.56 -2.38 -7.92
CA MET A 150 -15.99 -2.58 -6.60
C MET A 150 -15.92 -4.07 -6.25
N TRP A 151 -14.74 -4.56 -5.96
CA TRP A 151 -14.49 -5.88 -5.39
C TRP A 151 -14.37 -5.79 -3.88
N SER A 152 -14.88 -6.78 -3.16
CA SER A 152 -14.76 -6.86 -1.70
C SER A 152 -14.48 -8.28 -1.25
N ILE A 153 -13.74 -8.41 -0.15
CA ILE A 153 -13.43 -9.71 0.45
C ILE A 153 -14.02 -9.82 1.86
N THR A 154 -14.90 -10.79 2.03
CA THR A 154 -15.61 -11.09 3.27
C THR A 154 -15.03 -12.34 3.91
N SER A 155 -14.51 -12.22 5.12
CA SER A 155 -13.95 -13.34 5.87
C SER A 155 -15.01 -14.26 6.44
N PHE A 156 -14.70 -15.56 6.52
CA PHE A 156 -15.49 -16.59 7.17
C PHE A 156 -16.86 -16.88 6.53
N VAL A 157 -16.96 -16.72 5.21
CA VAL A 157 -18.13 -17.12 4.40
C VAL A 157 -17.69 -17.86 3.15
N GLY A 158 -18.57 -18.72 2.59
CA GLY A 158 -18.21 -19.54 1.43
C GLY A 158 -18.06 -18.75 0.12
N LYS A 159 -18.87 -17.74 -0.07
CA LYS A 159 -18.77 -16.82 -1.21
C LYS A 159 -18.15 -15.50 -0.77
N GLY A 160 -16.89 -15.55 -0.30
CA GLY A 160 -16.21 -14.42 0.32
C GLY A 160 -15.85 -13.31 -0.65
N LEU A 161 -15.54 -13.60 -1.90
CA LEU A 161 -15.22 -12.60 -2.92
C LEU A 161 -16.51 -12.12 -3.60
N LYS A 162 -16.73 -10.80 -3.60
CA LYS A 162 -17.91 -10.15 -4.18
C LYS A 162 -17.48 -9.07 -5.16
N LYS A 163 -18.24 -8.95 -6.25
CA LYS A 163 -18.15 -7.82 -7.18
C LYS A 163 -19.45 -7.01 -7.11
N ARG A 164 -19.34 -5.71 -6.93
CA ARG A 164 -20.45 -4.78 -7.11
C ARG A 164 -20.19 -3.99 -8.38
N THR A 165 -21.00 -4.24 -9.40
CA THR A 165 -20.87 -3.59 -10.69
C THR A 165 -21.11 -2.09 -10.59
N VAL A 166 -20.70 -1.33 -11.61
CA VAL A 166 -20.97 0.12 -11.70
C VAL A 166 -22.48 0.44 -11.70
N ASN A 167 -23.32 -0.51 -12.10
CA ASN A 167 -24.77 -0.39 -12.06
C ASN A 167 -25.38 -0.68 -10.68
N GLY A 168 -24.55 -1.14 -9.73
CA GLY A 168 -24.95 -1.45 -8.36
C GLY A 168 -25.38 -2.90 -8.11
N ASP A 169 -25.32 -3.77 -9.10
CA ASP A 169 -25.63 -5.19 -8.98
C ASP A 169 -24.49 -5.92 -8.24
N TRP A 170 -24.87 -6.91 -7.42
CA TRP A 170 -23.94 -7.72 -6.65
C TRP A 170 -23.78 -9.11 -7.25
N GLU A 171 -22.54 -9.49 -7.49
CA GLU A 171 -22.13 -10.82 -7.92
C GLU A 171 -21.33 -11.50 -6.80
N SER A 172 -21.45 -12.82 -6.69
CA SER A 172 -20.78 -13.60 -5.64
C SER A 172 -19.95 -14.70 -6.25
N ILE A 173 -18.67 -14.69 -5.98
CA ILE A 173 -17.72 -15.71 -6.42
C ILE A 173 -17.64 -16.80 -5.35
N ASP A 174 -17.85 -18.04 -5.78
CA ASP A 174 -17.80 -19.22 -4.92
C ASP A 174 -16.35 -19.66 -4.73
N LEU A 175 -15.85 -19.55 -3.50
CA LEU A 175 -14.50 -19.96 -3.12
C LEU A 175 -14.45 -21.43 -2.62
N THR A 176 -15.59 -22.13 -2.52
CA THR A 176 -15.66 -23.47 -1.90
C THR A 176 -14.90 -24.54 -2.66
N GLY A 177 -14.55 -24.30 -3.93
CA GLY A 177 -13.65 -25.13 -4.71
C GLY A 177 -12.20 -25.19 -4.18
N LEU A 178 -11.75 -24.14 -3.46
CA LEU A 178 -10.44 -24.07 -2.80
C LEU A 178 -10.56 -24.09 -1.27
N ILE A 179 -11.60 -23.46 -0.72
CA ILE A 179 -11.77 -23.23 0.71
C ILE A 179 -13.06 -23.93 1.18
N PRO A 180 -12.99 -25.03 1.93
CA PRO A 180 -14.17 -25.66 2.49
C PRO A 180 -14.98 -24.69 3.39
N VAL A 181 -16.30 -24.67 3.26
CA VAL A 181 -17.19 -23.73 3.99
C VAL A 181 -17.03 -23.84 5.50
N ASN A 182 -16.84 -25.06 6.00
CA ASN A 182 -16.68 -25.34 7.45
C ASN A 182 -15.26 -25.05 7.97
N GLN A 183 -14.33 -24.63 7.11
CA GLN A 183 -12.96 -24.24 7.47
C GLN A 183 -12.73 -22.74 7.17
N ALA A 184 -13.68 -21.97 7.61
CA ALA A 184 -13.70 -20.52 7.44
C ALA A 184 -12.37 -19.86 7.81
N THR A 185 -11.89 -18.96 6.95
CA THR A 185 -10.62 -18.27 7.10
C THR A 185 -10.76 -16.76 7.01
N GLY A 186 -9.75 -16.05 7.51
CA GLY A 186 -9.59 -14.62 7.27
C GLY A 186 -8.70 -14.35 6.07
N TYR A 187 -8.87 -13.19 5.46
CA TYR A 187 -8.18 -12.78 4.25
C TYR A 187 -7.35 -11.52 4.47
N SER A 188 -6.28 -11.35 3.70
CA SER A 188 -5.51 -10.12 3.60
C SER A 188 -6.26 -9.05 2.81
N LYS A 189 -5.61 -7.91 2.56
CA LYS A 189 -6.05 -6.97 1.51
C LYS A 189 -6.06 -7.68 0.16
N LEU A 190 -6.89 -7.17 -0.75
CA LEU A 190 -6.90 -7.61 -2.13
C LEU A 190 -6.21 -6.59 -3.04
N VAL A 191 -5.59 -7.08 -4.11
CA VAL A 191 -5.03 -6.27 -5.19
C VAL A 191 -5.60 -6.74 -6.52
N ILE A 192 -5.76 -5.81 -7.46
CA ILE A 192 -6.30 -6.08 -8.80
C ILE A 192 -5.24 -5.68 -9.81
N SER A 193 -4.92 -6.58 -10.75
CA SER A 193 -3.97 -6.32 -11.83
C SER A 193 -4.57 -5.43 -12.93
N THR A 194 -3.74 -4.96 -13.82
CA THR A 194 -4.17 -4.24 -15.03
C THR A 194 -5.04 -5.07 -15.97
N ASN A 195 -5.05 -6.39 -15.79
CA ASN A 195 -5.92 -7.33 -16.51
C ASN A 195 -7.19 -7.71 -15.74
N ASP A 196 -7.53 -6.96 -14.67
CA ASP A 196 -8.66 -7.21 -13.77
C ASP A 196 -8.62 -8.56 -13.03
N GLU A 197 -7.43 -9.13 -12.87
CA GLU A 197 -7.22 -10.32 -12.06
C GLU A 197 -7.11 -9.93 -10.58
N VAL A 198 -7.80 -10.65 -9.71
CA VAL A 198 -7.89 -10.36 -8.28
C VAL A 198 -6.99 -11.31 -7.50
N TYR A 199 -6.12 -10.76 -6.63
CA TYR A 199 -5.23 -11.55 -5.77
C TYR A 199 -5.39 -11.14 -4.31
N PHE A 200 -5.38 -12.11 -3.41
CA PHE A 200 -5.42 -11.89 -1.97
C PHE A 200 -4.82 -13.08 -1.21
N GLY A 201 -4.31 -12.81 -0.03
CA GLY A 201 -3.82 -13.85 0.86
C GLY A 201 -4.91 -14.38 1.78
N SER A 202 -4.72 -15.58 2.28
CA SER A 202 -5.53 -16.16 3.34
C SER A 202 -4.67 -16.61 4.53
N ALA A 203 -5.29 -16.78 5.68
CA ALA A 203 -4.59 -17.28 6.86
C ALA A 203 -4.28 -18.79 6.82
N LEU A 204 -5.02 -19.56 6.00
CA LEU A 204 -4.96 -21.03 6.03
C LEU A 204 -4.76 -21.68 4.65
N TYR A 205 -4.90 -20.96 3.56
CA TYR A 205 -4.94 -21.50 2.19
C TYR A 205 -3.97 -20.81 1.23
N GLY A 206 -2.98 -20.09 1.75
CA GLY A 206 -1.96 -19.44 0.95
C GLY A 206 -2.46 -18.22 0.19
N LEU A 207 -1.87 -17.98 -0.97
CA LEU A 207 -2.29 -16.99 -1.95
C LEU A 207 -3.48 -17.53 -2.74
N ILE A 208 -4.47 -16.68 -2.99
CA ILE A 208 -5.63 -16.98 -3.81
C ILE A 208 -5.71 -15.98 -4.94
N GLY A 209 -5.98 -16.46 -6.15
CA GLY A 209 -6.22 -15.64 -7.34
C GLY A 209 -7.54 -16.00 -8.00
N TYR A 210 -8.20 -14.98 -8.52
CA TYR A 210 -9.41 -15.10 -9.34
C TYR A 210 -9.24 -14.30 -10.64
N ALA A 211 -9.65 -14.88 -11.75
CA ALA A 211 -9.69 -14.23 -13.05
C ALA A 211 -10.85 -14.74 -13.90
N GLU A 212 -11.26 -13.96 -14.88
CA GLU A 212 -12.17 -14.40 -15.95
C GLU A 212 -11.39 -14.58 -17.24
N ILE A 213 -11.19 -15.86 -17.65
CA ILE A 213 -10.48 -16.17 -18.89
C ILE A 213 -11.50 -16.56 -19.98
N ASN A 214 -11.61 -15.72 -20.99
CA ASN A 214 -12.60 -15.86 -22.08
C ASN A 214 -14.05 -16.03 -21.54
N GLY A 215 -14.40 -15.24 -20.52
CA GLY A 215 -15.71 -15.26 -19.87
C GLY A 215 -15.94 -16.48 -18.96
N THR A 216 -14.89 -17.23 -18.66
CA THR A 216 -14.95 -18.38 -17.74
C THR A 216 -14.22 -18.06 -16.45
N PRO A 217 -14.87 -18.14 -15.27
CA PRO A 217 -14.24 -17.94 -13.98
C PRO A 217 -13.15 -18.98 -13.72
N VAL A 218 -11.98 -18.53 -13.35
CA VAL A 218 -10.84 -19.38 -12.96
C VAL A 218 -10.38 -18.98 -11.56
N LEU A 219 -10.35 -19.96 -10.66
CA LEU A 219 -9.89 -19.80 -9.28
C LEU A 219 -8.64 -20.66 -9.06
N ARG A 220 -7.59 -20.09 -8.49
CA ARG A 220 -6.30 -20.76 -8.25
C ARG A 220 -5.75 -20.37 -6.88
N SER A 221 -4.87 -21.21 -6.35
CA SER A 221 -4.11 -20.91 -5.13
C SER A 221 -2.65 -21.37 -5.26
N LEU A 222 -1.76 -20.73 -4.49
CA LEU A 222 -0.42 -21.23 -4.21
C LEU A 222 -0.28 -21.44 -2.70
N ASP A 223 0.36 -22.55 -2.34
CA ASP A 223 0.62 -22.91 -0.94
C ASP A 223 2.10 -23.32 -0.72
N VAL A 224 2.38 -24.05 0.34
CA VAL A 224 3.76 -24.49 0.66
C VAL A 224 4.32 -25.46 -0.37
N ALA A 225 3.48 -26.18 -1.11
CA ALA A 225 3.94 -27.06 -2.20
C ALA A 225 4.43 -26.23 -3.40
N ASP A 226 3.97 -24.99 -3.52
CA ASP A 226 4.34 -24.03 -4.55
C ASP A 226 5.41 -23.03 -4.05
N ASN A 227 6.20 -23.45 -3.04
CA ASN A 227 7.30 -22.70 -2.44
C ASN A 227 6.89 -21.45 -1.61
N LEU A 228 5.66 -21.35 -1.09
CA LEU A 228 5.40 -20.38 -0.04
C LEU A 228 6.05 -20.83 1.28
N PRO A 229 6.61 -19.90 2.11
CA PRO A 229 7.18 -20.28 3.41
C PRO A 229 6.14 -20.87 4.36
N THR A 230 4.92 -20.37 4.27
CA THR A 230 3.74 -20.81 5.02
C THR A 230 2.46 -20.46 4.25
N VAL A 231 1.35 -21.08 4.60
CA VAL A 231 0.03 -20.75 4.04
C VAL A 231 -0.57 -19.47 4.61
N ASP A 232 0.02 -18.89 5.66
CA ASP A 232 -0.48 -17.65 6.29
C ASP A 232 0.06 -16.42 5.55
N VAL A 233 -0.63 -16.02 4.47
CA VAL A 233 -0.31 -14.86 3.64
C VAL A 233 -1.01 -13.62 4.19
N ARG A 234 -0.22 -12.60 4.53
CA ARG A 234 -0.69 -11.39 5.24
C ARG A 234 -0.73 -10.13 4.38
N SER A 235 0.12 -10.06 3.37
CA SER A 235 0.20 -8.91 2.48
C SER A 235 0.49 -9.36 1.06
N VAL A 236 -0.11 -8.68 0.10
CA VAL A 236 0.17 -8.83 -1.33
C VAL A 236 0.29 -7.45 -1.96
N ALA A 237 1.19 -7.31 -2.94
CA ALA A 237 1.33 -6.09 -3.73
C ALA A 237 1.77 -6.45 -5.15
N LEU A 238 1.16 -5.79 -6.14
CA LEU A 238 1.60 -5.86 -7.54
C LEU A 238 2.62 -4.75 -7.79
N ASP A 239 3.68 -5.09 -8.50
CA ASP A 239 4.65 -4.10 -8.97
C ASP A 239 4.36 -3.67 -10.42
N PHE A 240 5.15 -2.74 -10.96
CA PHE A 240 4.92 -2.19 -12.30
C PHE A 240 5.18 -3.18 -13.45
N ASP A 241 5.83 -4.31 -13.14
CA ASP A 241 6.10 -5.40 -14.08
C ASP A 241 5.10 -6.55 -13.93
N ASP A 242 3.96 -6.31 -13.26
CA ASP A 242 2.94 -7.32 -12.91
C ASP A 242 3.50 -8.51 -12.11
N ASN A 243 4.57 -8.31 -11.34
CA ASN A 243 5.02 -9.30 -10.39
C ASN A 243 4.25 -9.14 -9.08
N LEU A 244 3.78 -10.24 -8.52
CA LEU A 244 3.07 -10.26 -7.25
C LEU A 244 4.03 -10.56 -6.10
N TRP A 245 4.20 -9.60 -5.20
CA TRP A 245 4.98 -9.71 -3.98
C TRP A 245 4.08 -10.26 -2.88
N ILE A 246 4.53 -11.34 -2.23
CA ILE A 246 3.72 -12.15 -1.30
C ILE A 246 4.39 -12.17 0.06
N GLY A 247 3.83 -11.42 1.00
CA GLY A 247 4.28 -11.37 2.39
C GLY A 247 3.54 -12.37 3.26
N THR A 248 4.30 -13.22 3.94
CA THR A 248 3.77 -14.25 4.84
C THR A 248 4.21 -14.00 6.29
N THR A 249 3.72 -14.81 7.22
CA THR A 249 4.19 -14.77 8.61
C THR A 249 5.62 -15.33 8.80
N GLU A 250 6.20 -15.95 7.77
CA GLU A 250 7.52 -16.60 7.83
C GLU A 250 8.47 -16.19 6.68
N GLY A 251 8.18 -15.12 5.97
CA GLY A 251 9.04 -14.60 4.92
C GLY A 251 8.32 -14.00 3.73
N LEU A 252 9.09 -13.68 2.70
CA LEU A 252 8.68 -13.02 1.47
C LEU A 252 8.89 -13.94 0.26
N ARG A 253 7.97 -13.87 -0.71
CA ARG A 253 8.10 -14.52 -2.04
C ARG A 253 7.67 -13.56 -3.13
N VAL A 254 8.06 -13.88 -4.35
CA VAL A 254 7.61 -13.18 -5.57
C VAL A 254 7.08 -14.19 -6.58
N LEU A 255 5.92 -13.90 -7.12
CA LEU A 255 5.38 -14.57 -8.27
C LEU A 255 5.59 -13.68 -9.49
N TYR A 256 6.60 -14.00 -10.30
CA TYR A 256 6.90 -13.24 -11.52
C TYR A 256 5.82 -13.45 -12.58
N ASN A 257 5.30 -12.34 -13.11
CA ASN A 257 4.17 -12.29 -14.03
C ASN A 257 2.97 -13.05 -13.44
N ALA A 258 2.24 -12.35 -12.58
CA ALA A 258 1.17 -12.93 -11.75
C ALA A 258 0.08 -13.65 -12.56
N SER A 259 -0.22 -13.18 -13.79
CA SER A 259 -1.20 -13.79 -14.70
C SER A 259 -0.89 -15.26 -15.05
N ARG A 260 0.37 -15.70 -14.89
CA ARG A 260 0.75 -17.10 -15.07
C ARG A 260 0.03 -18.04 -14.10
N LEU A 261 -0.44 -17.52 -12.96
CA LEU A 261 -1.23 -18.27 -12.00
C LEU A 261 -2.45 -18.93 -12.65
N PHE A 262 -3.05 -18.30 -13.64
CA PHE A 262 -4.28 -18.77 -14.29
C PHE A 262 -4.02 -19.63 -15.54
N THR A 263 -2.80 -19.60 -16.05
CA THR A 263 -2.45 -20.24 -17.34
C THR A 263 -1.47 -21.41 -17.23
N GLN A 264 -0.76 -21.54 -16.10
CA GLN A 264 0.26 -22.58 -15.90
C GLN A 264 -0.11 -23.48 -14.71
N SER A 265 0.11 -24.78 -14.86
CA SER A 265 -0.17 -25.77 -13.82
C SER A 265 0.97 -25.98 -12.82
N ASP A 266 2.22 -25.79 -13.28
CA ASP A 266 3.43 -26.07 -12.49
C ASP A 266 4.11 -24.75 -12.11
N LEU A 267 3.34 -23.86 -11.50
CA LEU A 267 3.82 -22.55 -11.09
C LEU A 267 4.26 -22.57 -9.63
N SER A 268 5.40 -21.95 -9.37
CA SER A 268 5.97 -21.84 -8.03
C SER A 268 6.42 -20.40 -7.77
N ALA A 269 6.21 -19.92 -6.56
CA ALA A 269 6.71 -18.63 -6.13
C ALA A 269 8.23 -18.66 -5.98
N SER A 270 8.89 -17.55 -6.24
CA SER A 270 10.34 -17.42 -6.22
C SER A 270 10.84 -16.90 -4.89
N THR A 271 11.92 -17.50 -4.39
CA THR A 271 12.69 -16.98 -3.27
C THR A 271 13.61 -15.86 -3.77
N LEU A 272 13.63 -14.74 -3.07
CA LEU A 272 14.63 -13.69 -3.28
C LEU A 272 15.85 -13.94 -2.39
N VAL A 273 17.02 -13.78 -2.95
CA VAL A 273 18.29 -13.99 -2.26
C VAL A 273 19.08 -12.70 -2.29
N LEU A 274 19.48 -12.23 -1.11
CA LEU A 274 20.40 -11.11 -0.94
C LEU A 274 21.83 -11.62 -0.79
N GLU A 275 22.77 -10.88 -1.37
CA GLU A 275 24.20 -11.02 -1.12
C GLU A 275 24.72 -9.73 -0.50
N GLU A 276 24.93 -9.73 0.81
CA GLU A 276 25.47 -8.60 1.57
C GLU A 276 26.74 -9.01 2.30
N GLY A 277 27.85 -8.28 2.03
CA GLY A 277 29.13 -8.49 2.72
C GLY A 277 29.71 -9.90 2.56
N GLY A 278 29.40 -10.60 1.45
CA GLY A 278 29.82 -11.97 1.18
C GLY A 278 28.95 -13.05 1.86
N ASN A 279 27.87 -12.66 2.52
CA ASN A 279 26.87 -13.57 3.04
C ASN A 279 25.71 -13.65 2.06
N ILE A 280 25.30 -14.86 1.73
CA ILE A 280 24.14 -15.14 0.90
C ILE A 280 23.00 -15.63 1.81
N GLY A 281 21.87 -14.97 1.75
CA GLY A 281 20.71 -15.33 2.55
C GLY A 281 19.39 -15.05 1.84
N GLU A 282 18.36 -15.76 2.25
CA GLU A 282 16.99 -15.51 1.78
C GLU A 282 16.49 -14.18 2.35
N LEU A 283 15.91 -13.38 1.47
CA LEU A 283 15.34 -12.08 1.83
C LEU A 283 14.20 -12.24 2.83
N LEU A 284 14.34 -11.59 3.99
CA LEU A 284 13.36 -11.60 5.08
C LEU A 284 12.97 -13.01 5.58
N ALA A 285 13.87 -14.00 5.49
CA ALA A 285 13.62 -15.34 6.04
C ALA A 285 13.14 -15.28 7.48
N ASN A 286 12.07 -16.00 7.79
CA ASN A 286 11.45 -16.08 9.12
C ASN A 286 10.96 -14.71 9.67
N GLN A 287 10.75 -13.70 8.84
CA GLN A 287 10.15 -12.44 9.25
C GLN A 287 8.65 -12.44 8.99
N PHE A 288 7.89 -11.92 9.95
CA PHE A 288 6.47 -11.69 9.74
C PHE A 288 6.29 -10.40 8.92
N VAL A 289 5.96 -10.53 7.64
CA VAL A 289 5.67 -9.41 6.74
C VAL A 289 4.23 -8.95 6.95
N THR A 290 4.05 -7.71 7.35
CA THR A 290 2.75 -7.12 7.70
C THR A 290 2.14 -6.28 6.58
N SER A 291 2.98 -5.58 5.81
CA SER A 291 2.57 -4.70 4.71
C SER A 291 3.66 -4.60 3.66
N ILE A 292 3.25 -4.54 2.40
CA ILE A 292 4.12 -4.30 1.25
C ILE A 292 3.51 -3.14 0.47
N GLU A 293 4.34 -2.14 0.12
CA GLU A 293 3.97 -1.04 -0.76
C GLU A 293 5.01 -0.90 -1.87
N VAL A 294 4.55 -0.55 -3.06
CA VAL A 294 5.40 -0.27 -4.22
C VAL A 294 5.40 1.23 -4.46
N ASP A 295 6.57 1.84 -4.48
CA ASP A 295 6.67 3.28 -4.68
C ASP A 295 6.76 3.65 -6.17
N GLY A 296 6.79 4.95 -6.45
CA GLY A 296 6.81 5.49 -7.80
C GLY A 296 8.06 5.16 -8.63
N ASN A 297 9.08 4.58 -8.04
CA ASN A 297 10.28 4.07 -8.72
C ASN A 297 10.30 2.53 -8.76
N ASN A 298 9.14 1.90 -8.60
CA ASN A 298 9.01 0.44 -8.53
C ASN A 298 9.83 -0.21 -7.40
N GLN A 299 10.26 0.56 -6.39
CA GLN A 299 10.96 0.05 -5.21
C GLN A 299 9.96 -0.55 -4.22
N LYS A 300 10.41 -1.51 -3.42
CA LYS A 300 9.52 -2.25 -2.51
C LYS A 300 9.77 -1.86 -1.07
N TRP A 301 8.78 -1.25 -0.45
CA TRP A 301 8.73 -0.98 0.97
C TRP A 301 8.07 -2.16 1.67
N VAL A 302 8.76 -2.77 2.61
CA VAL A 302 8.28 -3.96 3.32
C VAL A 302 8.33 -3.72 4.81
N ALA A 303 7.16 -3.74 5.45
CA ALA A 303 7.03 -3.67 6.90
C ALA A 303 6.98 -5.06 7.53
N THR A 304 7.49 -5.16 8.75
CA THR A 304 7.53 -6.39 9.51
C THR A 304 7.00 -6.21 10.93
N ASP A 305 6.57 -7.30 11.56
CA ASP A 305 6.28 -7.34 12.99
C ASP A 305 7.56 -7.73 13.78
N GLY A 306 8.39 -6.72 14.03
CA GLY A 306 9.58 -6.87 14.91
C GLY A 306 10.93 -6.50 14.31
N ALA A 307 11.07 -6.44 12.97
CA ALA A 307 12.32 -6.05 12.31
C ALA A 307 12.29 -4.63 11.68
N GLY A 308 11.20 -3.88 11.83
CA GLY A 308 11.07 -2.53 11.25
C GLY A 308 10.61 -2.53 9.81
N VAL A 309 11.12 -1.58 9.02
CA VAL A 309 10.76 -1.35 7.61
C VAL A 309 11.99 -1.41 6.74
N PHE A 310 11.89 -2.14 5.65
CA PHE A 310 12.92 -2.25 4.63
C PHE A 310 12.49 -1.56 3.35
N LEU A 311 13.44 -0.94 2.67
CA LEU A 311 13.32 -0.48 1.28
C LEU A 311 14.30 -1.28 0.41
N PHE A 312 13.76 -1.94 -0.59
CA PHE A 312 14.53 -2.74 -1.56
C PHE A 312 14.52 -2.10 -2.95
N THR A 313 15.51 -2.45 -3.75
CA THR A 313 15.54 -2.16 -5.19
C THR A 313 14.31 -2.75 -5.90
N GLU A 314 14.05 -2.30 -7.12
CA GLU A 314 12.94 -2.77 -7.95
C GLU A 314 12.90 -4.30 -8.09
N ASP A 315 14.06 -4.93 -8.23
CA ASP A 315 14.21 -6.39 -8.36
C ASP A 315 14.35 -7.13 -7.01
N GLY A 316 14.36 -6.40 -5.90
CA GLY A 316 14.48 -6.95 -4.54
C GLY A 316 15.86 -7.51 -4.18
N LYS A 317 16.89 -7.31 -5.02
CA LYS A 317 18.20 -7.92 -4.80
C LYS A 317 19.15 -7.12 -3.91
N SER A 318 18.78 -5.89 -3.55
CA SER A 318 19.58 -5.04 -2.68
C SER A 318 18.71 -4.28 -1.68
N THR A 319 19.16 -4.18 -0.44
CA THR A 319 18.56 -3.32 0.58
C THR A 319 19.08 -1.90 0.40
N LEU A 320 18.19 -0.97 0.07
CA LEU A 320 18.50 0.45 -0.03
C LEU A 320 18.51 1.13 1.33
N GLN A 321 17.51 0.80 2.18
CA GLN A 321 17.38 1.33 3.53
C GLN A 321 16.71 0.32 4.45
N HIS A 322 17.06 0.41 5.74
CA HIS A 322 16.42 -0.37 6.80
C HIS A 322 16.17 0.55 7.99
N PHE A 323 14.90 0.75 8.32
CA PHE A 323 14.45 1.61 9.41
C PHE A 323 14.08 0.78 10.62
N THR A 324 14.69 1.10 11.74
CA THR A 324 14.39 0.51 13.05
C THR A 324 14.24 1.63 14.10
N LYS A 325 13.70 1.32 15.25
CA LYS A 325 13.61 2.28 16.37
C LYS A 325 14.99 2.74 16.89
N GLU A 326 16.05 1.99 16.57
CA GLU A 326 17.43 2.29 16.96
C GLU A 326 18.10 3.32 16.05
N ASN A 327 17.68 3.38 14.76
CA ASN A 327 18.31 4.25 13.76
C ASN A 327 17.36 5.26 13.12
N SER A 328 16.09 5.31 13.53
CA SER A 328 15.07 6.16 12.95
C SER A 328 14.06 6.64 14.00
N PRO A 329 13.13 7.57 13.67
CA PRO A 329 12.05 7.99 14.56
C PRO A 329 10.96 6.93 14.80
N LEU A 330 11.07 5.72 14.28
CA LEU A 330 10.11 4.65 14.54
C LEU A 330 9.96 4.40 16.06
N PRO A 331 8.73 4.45 16.61
CA PRO A 331 8.54 4.23 18.03
C PRO A 331 8.67 2.75 18.45
N THR A 332 8.61 1.85 17.47
CA THR A 332 8.73 0.39 17.66
C THR A 332 9.12 -0.27 16.33
N ASN A 333 9.73 -1.45 16.39
CA ASN A 333 10.04 -2.27 15.21
C ASN A 333 8.85 -3.08 14.70
N SER A 334 7.71 -3.08 15.42
CA SER A 334 6.45 -3.64 14.92
C SER A 334 5.73 -2.57 14.09
N VAL A 335 5.71 -2.72 12.79
CA VAL A 335 5.02 -1.82 11.86
C VAL A 335 3.88 -2.59 11.21
N ARG A 336 2.66 -2.06 11.30
CA ARG A 336 1.45 -2.76 10.86
C ARG A 336 1.00 -2.42 9.46
N SER A 337 1.21 -1.18 9.06
CA SER A 337 0.74 -0.66 7.79
C SER A 337 1.74 0.32 7.21
N LEU A 338 1.94 0.22 5.92
CA LEU A 338 2.58 1.22 5.10
C LEU A 338 1.51 1.88 4.22
N ALA A 339 1.77 3.10 3.79
CA ALA A 339 1.03 3.75 2.73
C ALA A 339 1.95 4.71 1.98
N TYR A 340 2.04 4.54 0.68
CA TYR A 340 2.81 5.39 -0.21
C TYR A 340 1.92 6.51 -0.75
N GLU A 341 2.40 7.75 -0.66
CA GLU A 341 1.73 8.93 -1.21
C GLU A 341 2.44 9.31 -2.53
N PRO A 342 1.75 9.13 -3.67
CA PRO A 342 2.39 9.18 -4.98
C PRO A 342 2.82 10.57 -5.45
N GLN A 343 2.17 11.64 -4.97
CA GLN A 343 2.44 13.00 -5.43
C GLN A 343 3.66 13.62 -4.73
N SER A 344 3.83 13.36 -3.44
CA SER A 344 4.97 13.88 -2.68
C SER A 344 6.10 12.86 -2.46
N GLY A 345 5.87 11.58 -2.80
CA GLY A 345 6.83 10.51 -2.56
C GLY A 345 6.98 10.13 -1.08
N LYS A 346 6.05 10.53 -0.21
CA LYS A 346 6.09 10.18 1.21
C LYS A 346 5.66 8.75 1.45
N ILE A 347 6.32 8.11 2.40
CA ILE A 347 5.88 6.83 2.98
C ILE A 347 5.42 7.06 4.41
N TYR A 348 4.19 6.66 4.69
CA TYR A 348 3.64 6.65 6.03
C TYR A 348 3.77 5.26 6.64
N MET A 349 4.18 5.20 7.91
CA MET A 349 4.43 3.98 8.66
C MET A 349 3.57 3.95 9.90
N GLY A 350 2.58 3.07 9.93
CA GLY A 350 1.64 2.91 11.04
C GLY A 350 2.12 1.86 12.03
N THR A 351 2.21 2.26 13.29
CA THR A 351 2.64 1.37 14.38
C THR A 351 1.60 1.33 15.51
N PRO A 352 1.68 0.34 16.42
CA PRO A 352 0.88 0.35 17.65
C PRO A 352 1.11 1.60 18.53
N ASN A 353 2.22 2.30 18.34
CA ASN A 353 2.69 3.38 19.22
C ASN A 353 2.73 4.75 18.55
N GLY A 354 2.31 4.85 17.28
CA GLY A 354 2.24 6.13 16.57
C GLY A 354 2.38 6.00 15.05
N LEU A 355 2.20 7.14 14.40
CA LEU A 355 2.39 7.35 12.97
C LEU A 355 3.74 8.04 12.74
N VAL A 356 4.50 7.54 11.77
CA VAL A 356 5.72 8.18 11.27
C VAL A 356 5.58 8.38 9.77
N ALA A 357 6.11 9.48 9.25
CA ALA A 357 6.24 9.72 7.82
C ALA A 357 7.74 9.86 7.47
N PHE A 358 8.13 9.24 6.38
CA PHE A 358 9.43 9.43 5.77
C PHE A 358 9.26 10.14 4.44
N GLN A 359 10.02 11.24 4.22
CA GLN A 359 10.06 11.91 2.94
C GLN A 359 10.97 11.12 2.02
N GLY A 360 10.36 10.33 1.15
CA GLY A 360 11.04 9.67 0.05
C GLY A 360 11.31 10.63 -1.12
N ASN A 361 11.85 10.07 -2.16
CA ASN A 361 12.18 10.77 -3.41
C ASN A 361 11.68 10.00 -4.64
N ALA A 362 10.90 8.96 -4.45
CA ALA A 362 10.21 8.25 -5.51
C ALA A 362 8.85 8.93 -5.75
N TYR A 363 8.56 9.30 -6.98
CA TYR A 363 7.31 9.92 -7.40
C TYR A 363 6.63 9.02 -8.43
N SER A 364 5.32 8.96 -8.40
CA SER A 364 4.58 8.22 -9.43
C SER A 364 4.78 8.83 -10.81
N PRO A 365 4.77 8.01 -11.86
CA PRO A 365 4.86 8.50 -13.23
C PRO A 365 3.76 9.52 -13.54
N SER A 366 4.14 10.58 -14.24
CA SER A 366 3.23 11.61 -14.74
C SER A 366 2.59 11.17 -16.06
N GLU A 367 1.41 11.69 -16.36
CA GLU A 367 0.76 11.44 -17.66
C GLU A 367 1.46 12.15 -18.84
N ASN A 368 2.22 13.23 -18.56
CA ASN A 368 2.92 14.03 -19.56
C ASN A 368 4.11 14.75 -18.93
N LEU A 369 4.99 15.36 -19.77
CA LEU A 369 6.20 16.06 -19.34
C LEU A 369 6.01 17.57 -19.11
N LYS A 370 4.80 18.05 -18.80
CA LYS A 370 4.54 19.51 -18.62
C LYS A 370 5.03 20.07 -17.30
N GLU A 371 5.13 19.23 -16.28
CA GLU A 371 5.45 19.63 -14.91
C GLU A 371 6.75 18.97 -14.42
N VAL A 372 7.77 18.93 -15.27
CA VAL A 372 9.10 18.43 -14.87
C VAL A 372 9.74 19.45 -13.93
N GLU A 373 10.15 19.01 -12.77
CA GLU A 373 10.82 19.83 -11.76
C GLU A 373 12.16 19.23 -11.34
N VAL A 374 13.07 20.13 -10.92
CA VAL A 374 14.45 19.77 -10.54
C VAL A 374 14.80 20.39 -9.20
N TYR A 375 15.15 19.57 -8.21
CA TYR A 375 15.56 20.06 -6.91
C TYR A 375 16.67 19.21 -6.25
N PRO A 376 17.44 19.82 -5.32
CA PRO A 376 17.47 21.24 -5.02
C PRO A 376 18.08 22.05 -6.18
N ASN A 377 17.55 23.25 -6.40
CA ASN A 377 18.07 24.16 -7.40
C ASN A 377 18.09 25.60 -6.82
N PRO A 378 19.25 26.23 -6.57
CA PRO A 378 20.60 25.73 -6.87
C PRO A 378 21.11 24.69 -5.89
N ILE A 379 22.05 23.86 -6.35
CA ILE A 379 22.87 23.01 -5.49
C ILE A 379 23.95 23.89 -4.84
N ARG A 380 23.95 23.92 -3.52
CA ARG A 380 24.88 24.75 -2.74
C ARG A 380 26.18 23.98 -2.41
N PRO A 381 27.27 24.70 -2.05
CA PRO A 381 28.48 24.06 -1.54
C PRO A 381 28.17 23.13 -0.36
N ASN A 382 28.89 22.03 -0.27
CA ASN A 382 28.73 21.01 0.77
C ASN A 382 27.43 20.18 0.71
N TYR A 383 26.60 20.33 -0.31
CA TYR A 383 25.47 19.43 -0.53
C TYR A 383 25.98 18.02 -0.89
N THR A 384 25.57 17.02 -0.11
CA THR A 384 25.97 15.63 -0.26
C THR A 384 24.83 14.72 -0.72
N GLY A 385 23.63 15.26 -0.87
CA GLY A 385 22.46 14.53 -1.35
C GLY A 385 22.44 14.36 -2.86
N LEU A 386 21.36 13.78 -3.35
CA LEU A 386 21.09 13.56 -4.77
C LEU A 386 20.30 14.75 -5.35
N LEU A 387 20.57 15.08 -6.60
CA LEU A 387 19.66 15.89 -7.42
C LEU A 387 18.49 14.99 -7.81
N THR A 388 17.27 15.45 -7.61
CA THR A 388 16.06 14.76 -8.04
C THR A 388 15.46 15.52 -9.23
N VAL A 389 15.07 14.78 -10.26
CA VAL A 389 14.22 15.23 -11.36
C VAL A 389 12.94 14.43 -11.27
N HIS A 390 11.80 15.07 -11.14
CA HIS A 390 10.49 14.40 -11.04
C HIS A 390 9.47 15.01 -12.02
N GLY A 391 8.25 14.45 -12.05
CA GLY A 391 7.27 14.80 -13.08
C GLY A 391 7.56 14.08 -14.41
N LEU A 392 8.23 12.93 -14.34
CA LEU A 392 8.61 12.13 -15.49
C LEU A 392 7.54 11.05 -15.79
N GLN A 393 7.47 10.62 -17.04
CA GLN A 393 6.77 9.39 -17.42
C GLN A 393 7.70 8.18 -17.24
N THR A 394 7.16 6.98 -17.26
CA THR A 394 7.96 5.74 -17.38
C THR A 394 8.72 5.74 -18.70
N ASP A 395 9.87 5.05 -18.71
CA ASP A 395 10.72 4.85 -19.90
C ASP A 395 11.22 6.13 -20.58
N CYS A 396 11.21 7.28 -19.88
CA CYS A 396 11.84 8.49 -20.40
C CYS A 396 13.36 8.37 -20.39
N VAL A 397 13.98 8.83 -21.46
CA VAL A 397 15.42 9.04 -21.51
C VAL A 397 15.74 10.40 -20.90
N VAL A 398 16.57 10.40 -19.85
CA VAL A 398 17.06 11.62 -19.20
C VAL A 398 18.55 11.78 -19.45
N LYS A 399 18.92 12.91 -20.07
CA LYS A 399 20.32 13.26 -20.37
C LYS A 399 20.68 14.59 -19.72
N ILE A 400 21.74 14.61 -18.93
CA ILE A 400 22.27 15.83 -18.31
C ILE A 400 23.55 16.24 -19.01
N THR A 401 23.62 17.51 -19.43
CA THR A 401 24.79 18.07 -20.13
C THR A 401 25.30 19.32 -19.43
N ASP A 402 26.55 19.67 -19.68
CA ASP A 402 27.03 21.04 -19.42
C ASP A 402 26.41 22.04 -20.43
N ILE A 403 26.65 23.33 -20.23
CA ILE A 403 26.12 24.40 -21.11
C ILE A 403 26.64 24.34 -22.55
N VAL A 404 27.70 23.60 -22.79
CA VAL A 404 28.32 23.42 -24.14
C VAL A 404 27.78 22.17 -24.85
N GLY A 405 26.97 21.35 -24.13
CA GLY A 405 26.34 20.15 -24.66
C GLY A 405 27.09 18.84 -24.41
N ASN A 406 28.16 18.86 -23.59
CA ASN A 406 28.85 17.62 -23.23
C ASN A 406 28.01 16.86 -22.19
N ALA A 407 27.62 15.62 -22.51
CA ALA A 407 26.86 14.77 -21.60
C ALA A 407 27.72 14.38 -20.38
N VAL A 408 27.16 14.51 -19.21
CA VAL A 408 27.78 14.13 -17.93
C VAL A 408 27.03 12.97 -17.24
N PHE A 409 25.74 12.80 -17.54
CA PHE A 409 24.90 11.73 -17.00
C PHE A 409 23.80 11.37 -18.01
N GLU A 410 23.44 10.11 -18.08
CA GLU A 410 22.33 9.62 -18.90
C GLU A 410 21.70 8.38 -18.23
N THR A 411 20.38 8.30 -18.21
CA THR A 411 19.62 7.17 -17.68
C THR A 411 18.24 7.09 -18.30
N THR A 412 17.56 5.97 -18.08
CA THR A 412 16.14 5.81 -18.41
C THR A 412 15.35 5.70 -17.09
N THR A 413 14.16 6.27 -17.07
CA THR A 413 13.28 6.19 -15.90
C THR A 413 12.58 4.83 -15.83
N THR A 414 12.42 4.31 -14.62
CA THR A 414 11.50 3.19 -14.33
C THR A 414 10.19 3.70 -13.71
N GLY A 415 10.16 4.94 -13.27
CA GLY A 415 9.04 5.60 -12.61
C GLY A 415 9.00 7.10 -12.89
N GLY A 416 8.36 7.84 -11.99
CA GLY A 416 8.14 9.29 -12.14
C GLY A 416 9.33 10.18 -11.77
N SER A 417 10.48 9.60 -11.39
CA SER A 417 11.65 10.39 -10.99
C SER A 417 12.98 9.69 -11.27
N ILE A 418 14.06 10.49 -11.38
CA ILE A 418 15.44 10.00 -11.37
C ILE A 418 16.27 10.76 -10.34
N HIS A 419 17.40 10.13 -9.97
CA HIS A 419 18.35 10.70 -9.02
C HIS A 419 19.74 10.72 -9.61
N TRP A 420 20.43 11.86 -9.43
CA TRP A 420 21.81 12.04 -9.89
C TRP A 420 22.71 12.46 -8.72
N ASP A 421 23.79 11.73 -8.53
CA ASP A 421 24.79 11.94 -7.47
C ASP A 421 25.76 13.09 -7.76
N LEU A 422 25.50 13.89 -8.78
CA LEU A 422 26.33 15.01 -9.25
C LEU A 422 27.70 14.57 -9.75
N ARG A 423 27.82 13.32 -10.20
CA ARG A 423 29.06 12.79 -10.79
C ARG A 423 28.91 12.61 -12.29
N SER A 424 29.99 12.86 -12.99
CA SER A 424 30.08 12.56 -14.41
C SER A 424 30.34 11.07 -14.65
N PHE A 425 30.27 10.63 -15.88
CA PHE A 425 30.65 9.26 -16.30
C PHE A 425 32.04 8.80 -15.84
N SER A 426 32.92 9.74 -15.51
CA SER A 426 34.26 9.43 -14.95
C SER A 426 34.24 9.21 -13.43
N GLY A 427 33.05 9.25 -12.76
CA GLY A 427 32.88 9.14 -11.31
C GLY A 427 33.33 10.40 -10.53
N ARG A 428 33.77 11.46 -11.20
CA ARG A 428 34.16 12.71 -10.54
C ARG A 428 32.99 13.65 -10.39
N ARG A 429 32.88 14.33 -9.23
CA ARG A 429 31.90 15.40 -9.03
C ARG A 429 32.05 16.46 -10.11
N VAL A 430 30.92 16.88 -10.68
CA VAL A 430 30.88 17.91 -11.71
C VAL A 430 31.28 19.28 -11.14
N ARG A 431 31.76 20.19 -11.97
CA ARG A 431 32.20 21.55 -11.57
C ARG A 431 31.03 22.47 -11.36
N SER A 432 31.29 23.61 -10.69
CA SER A 432 30.31 24.71 -10.63
C SER A 432 29.94 25.17 -12.04
N GLY A 433 28.65 25.34 -12.27
CA GLY A 433 28.12 25.74 -13.58
C GLY A 433 26.60 25.49 -13.67
N VAL A 434 26.06 25.84 -14.83
CA VAL A 434 24.68 25.50 -15.20
C VAL A 434 24.71 24.20 -16.01
N TYR A 435 23.83 23.27 -15.67
CA TYR A 435 23.62 22.02 -16.36
C TYR A 435 22.22 21.99 -16.94
N LEU A 436 22.10 21.45 -18.15
CA LEU A 436 20.83 21.26 -18.86
C LEU A 436 20.40 19.80 -18.71
N ILE A 437 19.12 19.62 -18.40
CA ILE A 437 18.49 18.32 -18.20
C ILE A 437 17.49 18.14 -19.32
N PHE A 438 17.77 17.24 -20.24
CA PHE A 438 16.89 16.88 -21.35
C PHE A 438 16.13 15.63 -20.96
N VAL A 439 14.82 15.68 -21.09
CA VAL A 439 13.91 14.55 -20.89
C VAL A 439 13.17 14.32 -22.19
N THR A 440 13.11 13.08 -22.62
CA THR A 440 12.38 12.69 -23.84
C THR A 440 11.67 11.36 -23.60
N THR A 441 10.41 11.27 -23.98
CA THR A 441 9.68 10.00 -23.97
C THR A 441 10.30 8.99 -24.93
N ASN A 442 10.14 7.70 -24.68
CA ASN A 442 10.75 6.64 -25.47
C ASN A 442 10.28 6.67 -26.95
N ASP A 443 9.04 7.10 -27.19
CA ASP A 443 8.46 7.31 -28.53
C ASP A 443 8.89 8.63 -29.20
N GLY A 444 9.56 9.51 -28.44
CA GLY A 444 10.03 10.81 -28.92
C GLY A 444 8.95 11.85 -29.16
N LEU A 445 7.70 11.60 -28.71
CA LEU A 445 6.57 12.51 -28.95
C LEU A 445 6.55 13.69 -27.99
N GLU A 446 7.05 13.51 -26.77
CA GLU A 446 7.17 14.57 -25.78
C GLU A 446 8.61 14.78 -25.35
N SER A 447 8.95 16.03 -25.02
CA SER A 447 10.25 16.38 -24.46
C SER A 447 10.13 17.58 -23.54
N ALA A 448 10.99 17.61 -22.51
CA ALA A 448 11.16 18.76 -21.62
C ALA A 448 12.64 19.09 -21.47
N VAL A 449 12.93 20.36 -21.18
CA VAL A 449 14.30 20.81 -20.89
C VAL A 449 14.27 21.66 -19.63
N GLU A 450 14.98 21.18 -18.62
CA GLU A 450 15.16 21.88 -17.36
C GLU A 450 16.63 22.26 -17.13
N LYS A 451 16.87 23.09 -16.14
CA LYS A 451 18.21 23.53 -15.80
C LYS A 451 18.44 23.52 -14.29
N VAL A 452 19.68 23.21 -13.92
CA VAL A 452 20.12 23.26 -12.54
C VAL A 452 21.44 24.05 -12.43
N MET A 453 21.56 24.88 -11.39
CA MET A 453 22.80 25.57 -11.05
C MET A 453 23.51 24.79 -9.95
N ILE A 454 24.78 24.43 -10.19
CA ILE A 454 25.65 23.77 -9.22
C ILE A 454 26.73 24.74 -8.77
N ILE A 455 26.88 24.89 -7.46
CA ILE A 455 27.89 25.74 -6.80
C ILE A 455 28.71 24.81 -5.88
N ASN A 456 30.00 24.68 -6.14
CA ASN A 456 30.92 23.88 -5.32
C ASN A 456 31.77 24.75 -4.40
#